data_10ab154c11cde067e574803a76a46981
#
_entry.id   10ab154c11cde067e574803a76a46981
#
_cell.length_a   1.000
_cell.length_b   1.000
_cell.length_c   1.000
_cell.angle_alpha   90.00
_cell.angle_beta   90.00
_cell.angle_gamma   90.00
#
_symmetry.space_group_name_H-M   'P 1'
#
loop_
_entity.id
_entity.type
_entity.pdbx_description
1 polymer ?
#
loop_
_entity_poly.entity_id
_entity_poly.type
_entity_poly.pdbx_seq_one_letter_code
_entity_poly.pdbx_strand_id
1 'polypeptide(L)'
;MKLIVNLLILLPAQIASFFSWAGPLIMRLTVGYVFMLTGWGKLTNLPQVTQNFIEWGIPFPNILTPFVSGVECFGGAMLILGLFTRIPAAMLAVVMVVAIKSAKWGDVDSLETLLGFEEATYFAAFLWLAIAGPGAASLDRLILNATGHAEEST
;
A
#
# COMPACT_ATOMS: atom_id res chain seq x y z
N MET A 1 -3.10 24.76 -32.84
CA MET A 1 -2.26 23.85 -32.04
C MET A 1 -2.07 24.34 -30.61
N LYS A 2 -1.62 25.60 -30.36
CA LYS A 2 -1.43 26.16 -28.99
C LYS A 2 -2.70 26.15 -28.13
N LEU A 3 -3.88 26.48 -28.68
CA LEU A 3 -5.15 26.47 -27.95
C LEU A 3 -5.54 25.09 -27.49
N ILE A 4 -5.34 24.07 -28.34
CA ILE A 4 -5.64 22.65 -28.01
C ILE A 4 -4.72 22.17 -26.91
N VAL A 5 -3.42 22.48 -26.98
CA VAL A 5 -2.45 22.13 -25.92
C VAL A 5 -2.82 22.80 -24.60
N ASN A 6 -3.18 24.08 -24.62
CA ASN A 6 -3.61 24.79 -23.40
C ASN A 6 -4.86 24.16 -22.80
N LEU A 7 -5.88 23.86 -23.62
CA LEU A 7 -7.17 23.37 -23.14
C LEU A 7 -7.11 21.91 -22.67
N LEU A 8 -6.39 21.04 -23.42
CA LEU A 8 -6.39 19.60 -23.17
C LEU A 8 -5.24 19.12 -22.25
N ILE A 9 -4.17 19.88 -22.16
CA ILE A 9 -2.99 19.47 -21.39
C ILE A 9 -2.73 20.42 -20.20
N LEU A 10 -2.59 21.71 -20.47
CA LEU A 10 -2.15 22.65 -19.43
C LEU A 10 -3.26 22.98 -18.42
N LEU A 11 -4.49 23.18 -18.87
CA LEU A 11 -5.61 23.49 -17.97
C LEU A 11 -5.90 22.32 -16.99
N PRO A 12 -6.02 21.05 -17.45
CA PRO A 12 -6.20 19.92 -16.54
C PRO A 12 -5.00 19.73 -15.60
N ALA A 13 -3.78 19.95 -16.08
CA ALA A 13 -2.57 19.85 -15.26
C ALA A 13 -2.53 20.91 -14.14
N GLN A 14 -2.95 22.15 -14.45
CA GLN A 14 -3.07 23.21 -13.44
C GLN A 14 -4.15 22.90 -12.39
N ILE A 15 -5.31 22.40 -12.81
CA ILE A 15 -6.36 21.98 -11.88
C ILE A 15 -5.87 20.80 -11.01
N ALA A 16 -5.25 19.80 -11.62
CA ALA A 16 -4.73 18.64 -10.92
C ALA A 16 -3.62 18.99 -9.91
N SER A 17 -2.76 19.97 -10.23
CA SER A 17 -1.70 20.40 -9.31
C SER A 17 -2.25 20.99 -8.02
N PHE A 18 -3.41 21.64 -8.05
CA PHE A 18 -4.08 22.16 -6.86
C PHE A 18 -4.53 21.05 -5.90
N PHE A 19 -4.86 19.87 -6.45
CA PHE A 19 -5.29 18.69 -5.71
C PHE A 19 -4.18 17.64 -5.52
N SER A 20 -2.94 17.96 -5.82
CA SER A 20 -1.81 17.01 -5.77
C SER A 20 -1.63 16.35 -4.38
N TRP A 21 -2.00 17.03 -3.31
CA TRP A 21 -1.98 16.53 -1.94
C TRP A 21 -3.01 15.43 -1.68
N ALA A 22 -4.14 15.45 -2.42
CA ALA A 22 -5.26 14.55 -2.18
C ALA A 22 -5.00 13.12 -2.68
N GLY A 23 -4.24 12.96 -3.77
CA GLY A 23 -3.93 11.65 -4.34
C GLY A 23 -3.28 10.70 -3.34
N PRO A 24 -2.10 11.04 -2.77
CA PRO A 24 -1.45 10.22 -1.76
C PRO A 24 -2.31 10.01 -0.51
N LEU A 25 -3.07 11.03 -0.08
CA LEU A 25 -3.95 10.92 1.09
C LEU A 25 -5.06 9.89 0.86
N ILE A 26 -5.80 10.00 -0.24
CA ILE A 26 -6.89 9.07 -0.56
C ILE A 26 -6.35 7.65 -0.69
N MET A 27 -5.24 7.47 -1.41
CA MET A 27 -4.62 6.16 -1.56
C MET A 27 -4.28 5.54 -0.20
N ARG A 28 -3.59 6.27 0.69
CA ARG A 28 -3.23 5.80 2.03
C ARG A 28 -4.45 5.45 2.88
N LEU A 29 -5.48 6.30 2.87
CA LEU A 29 -6.71 6.07 3.63
C LEU A 29 -7.42 4.81 3.13
N THR A 30 -7.53 4.64 1.82
CA THR A 30 -8.22 3.49 1.23
C THR A 30 -7.49 2.18 1.53
N VAL A 31 -6.23 2.05 1.09
CA VAL A 31 -5.50 0.79 1.28
C VAL A 31 -5.13 0.56 2.75
N GLY A 32 -4.82 1.62 3.49
CA GLY A 32 -4.50 1.53 4.91
C GLY A 32 -5.66 1.03 5.74
N TYR A 33 -6.87 1.52 5.48
CA TYR A 33 -8.08 1.08 6.17
C TYR A 33 -8.40 -0.40 5.88
N VAL A 34 -8.34 -0.81 4.62
CA VAL A 34 -8.57 -2.21 4.22
C VAL A 34 -7.58 -3.13 4.94
N PHE A 35 -6.29 -2.81 4.89
CA PHE A 35 -5.25 -3.68 5.48
C PHE A 35 -5.24 -3.66 7.00
N MET A 36 -5.56 -2.53 7.64
CA MET A 36 -5.75 -2.47 9.09
C MET A 36 -6.87 -3.42 9.54
N LEU A 37 -8.02 -3.40 8.87
CA LEU A 37 -9.14 -4.29 9.21
C LEU A 37 -8.85 -5.75 8.90
N THR A 38 -8.24 -6.04 7.74
CA THR A 38 -7.86 -7.40 7.35
C THR A 38 -6.84 -7.99 8.33
N GLY A 39 -5.81 -7.22 8.67
CA GLY A 39 -4.80 -7.62 9.65
C GLY A 39 -5.39 -7.82 11.04
N TRP A 40 -6.30 -6.96 11.47
CA TRP A 40 -7.02 -7.13 12.74
C TRP A 40 -7.85 -8.42 12.75
N GLY A 41 -8.62 -8.68 11.67
CA GLY A 41 -9.39 -9.92 11.53
C GLY A 41 -8.51 -11.18 11.59
N LYS A 42 -7.32 -11.14 10.98
CA LYS A 42 -6.34 -12.24 11.06
C LYS A 42 -5.76 -12.40 12.47
N LEU A 43 -5.41 -11.31 13.16
CA LEU A 43 -4.89 -11.33 14.53
C LEU A 43 -5.89 -11.90 15.52
N THR A 44 -7.18 -11.66 15.31
CA THR A 44 -8.25 -12.21 16.17
C THR A 44 -8.61 -13.65 15.86
N ASN A 45 -8.12 -14.22 14.73
CA ASN A 45 -8.40 -15.60 14.30
C ASN A 45 -7.11 -16.32 13.85
N LEU A 46 -6.03 -16.18 14.59
CA LEU A 46 -4.73 -16.77 14.27
C LEU A 46 -4.75 -18.27 13.98
N PRO A 47 -5.49 -19.12 14.73
CA PRO A 47 -5.50 -20.56 14.44
C PRO A 47 -5.96 -20.90 13.03
N GLN A 48 -7.05 -20.27 12.56
CA GLN A 48 -7.55 -20.49 11.21
C GLN A 48 -6.60 -19.96 10.14
N VAL A 49 -6.02 -18.77 10.36
CA VAL A 49 -5.07 -18.17 9.41
C VAL A 49 -3.79 -19.00 9.34
N THR A 50 -3.33 -19.56 10.47
CA THR A 50 -2.17 -20.46 10.51
C THR A 50 -2.44 -21.73 9.71
N GLN A 51 -3.65 -22.29 9.81
CA GLN A 51 -4.03 -23.44 9.01
C GLN A 51 -3.98 -23.12 7.50
N ASN A 52 -4.48 -21.97 7.08
CA ASN A 52 -4.40 -21.53 5.69
C ASN A 52 -2.93 -21.39 5.22
N PHE A 53 -2.05 -20.88 6.08
CA PHE A 53 -0.62 -20.75 5.76
C PHE A 53 0.04 -22.13 5.56
N ILE A 54 -0.35 -23.14 6.36
CA ILE A 54 0.10 -24.54 6.19
C ILE A 54 -0.36 -25.07 4.83
N GLU A 55 -1.63 -24.87 4.48
CA GLU A 55 -2.22 -25.33 3.21
C GLU A 55 -1.56 -24.66 1.99
N TRP A 56 -1.16 -23.40 2.11
CA TRP A 56 -0.43 -22.68 1.06
C TRP A 56 1.08 -22.98 1.02
N GLY A 57 1.57 -23.87 1.88
CA GLY A 57 2.98 -24.25 1.92
C GLY A 57 3.92 -23.15 2.40
N ILE A 58 3.44 -22.16 3.16
CA ILE A 58 4.25 -21.07 3.71
C ILE A 58 5.13 -21.66 4.83
N PRO A 59 6.48 -21.45 4.79
CA PRO A 59 7.37 -21.97 5.81
C PRO A 59 7.12 -21.26 7.17
N PHE A 60 7.38 -21.97 8.26
CA PHE A 60 7.26 -21.44 9.63
C PHE A 60 5.91 -20.76 9.92
N PRO A 61 4.75 -21.41 9.64
CA PRO A 61 3.44 -20.76 9.68
C PRO A 61 3.11 -20.18 11.05
N ASN A 62 3.49 -20.86 12.14
CA ASN A 62 3.24 -20.38 13.51
C ASN A 62 3.94 -19.04 13.85
N ILE A 63 5.02 -18.70 13.13
CA ILE A 63 5.76 -17.45 13.31
C ILE A 63 5.29 -16.41 12.28
N LEU A 64 5.16 -16.83 11.02
CA LEU A 64 4.82 -15.90 9.94
C LEU A 64 3.37 -15.43 10.00
N THR A 65 2.44 -16.26 10.48
CA THR A 65 1.04 -15.84 10.59
C THR A 65 0.86 -14.61 11.49
N PRO A 66 1.27 -14.61 12.77
CA PRO A 66 1.14 -13.42 13.61
C PRO A 66 1.98 -12.26 13.10
N PHE A 67 3.16 -12.51 12.54
CA PHE A 67 4.02 -11.47 11.98
C PHE A 67 3.35 -10.75 10.80
N VAL A 68 2.90 -11.49 9.78
CA VAL A 68 2.24 -10.91 8.60
C VAL A 68 0.93 -10.21 8.99
N SER A 69 0.13 -10.83 9.86
CA SER A 69 -1.11 -10.22 10.36
C SER A 69 -0.83 -8.89 11.10
N GLY A 70 0.26 -8.85 11.88
CA GLY A 70 0.74 -7.64 12.53
C GLY A 70 1.20 -6.58 11.53
N VAL A 71 1.98 -6.96 10.52
CA VAL A 71 2.42 -6.05 9.43
C VAL A 71 1.21 -5.45 8.71
N GLU A 72 0.19 -6.24 8.40
CA GLU A 72 -1.03 -5.74 7.76
C GLU A 72 -1.79 -4.76 8.67
N CYS A 73 -2.02 -5.12 9.93
CA CYS A 73 -2.77 -4.30 10.87
C CYS A 73 -2.05 -2.98 11.19
N PHE A 74 -0.82 -3.07 11.70
CA PHE A 74 -0.05 -1.90 12.11
C PHE A 74 0.44 -1.10 10.91
N GLY A 75 0.87 -1.77 9.84
CA GLY A 75 1.24 -1.13 8.58
C GLY A 75 0.08 -0.35 7.97
N GLY A 76 -1.12 -0.93 7.96
CA GLY A 76 -2.34 -0.24 7.54
C GLY A 76 -2.62 1.01 8.36
N ALA A 77 -2.53 0.91 9.70
CA ALA A 77 -2.70 2.05 10.61
C ALA A 77 -1.65 3.15 10.37
N MET A 78 -0.38 2.77 10.17
CA MET A 78 0.70 3.71 9.85
C MET A 78 0.47 4.41 8.52
N LEU A 79 -0.04 3.71 7.49
CA LEU A 79 -0.41 4.33 6.21
C LEU A 79 -1.55 5.35 6.38
N ILE A 80 -2.58 5.05 7.17
CA ILE A 80 -3.66 6.01 7.45
C ILE A 80 -3.09 7.29 8.05
N LEU A 81 -2.25 7.16 9.06
CA LEU A 81 -1.61 8.30 9.73
C LEU A 81 -0.56 9.02 8.87
N GLY A 82 -0.04 8.34 7.85
CA GLY A 82 1.10 8.83 7.07
C GLY A 82 2.38 8.88 7.87
N LEU A 83 2.61 7.85 8.70
CA LEU A 83 3.77 7.72 9.58
C LEU A 83 4.72 6.67 9.02
N PHE A 84 5.98 7.06 8.76
CA PHE A 84 7.00 6.24 8.11
C PHE A 84 6.50 5.53 6.84
N THR A 85 5.66 6.20 6.08
CA THR A 85 4.81 5.65 5.00
C THR A 85 5.55 4.70 4.06
N ARG A 86 6.79 4.99 3.71
CA ARG A 86 7.58 4.19 2.75
C ARG A 86 7.87 2.78 3.26
N ILE A 87 8.10 2.62 4.58
CA ILE A 87 8.46 1.34 5.19
C ILE A 87 7.26 0.38 5.18
N PRO A 88 6.11 0.69 5.82
CA PRO A 88 4.96 -0.20 5.79
C PRO A 88 4.42 -0.44 4.37
N ALA A 89 4.48 0.56 3.48
CA ALA A 89 4.11 0.36 2.08
C ALA A 89 5.00 -0.68 1.39
N ALA A 90 6.32 -0.62 1.56
CA ALA A 90 7.23 -1.62 1.01
C ALA A 90 6.99 -3.02 1.60
N MET A 91 6.77 -3.12 2.92
CA MET A 91 6.46 -4.40 3.58
C MET A 91 5.15 -4.99 3.06
N LEU A 92 4.09 -4.20 2.93
CA LEU A 92 2.80 -4.65 2.40
C LEU A 92 2.89 -5.04 0.92
N ALA A 93 3.71 -4.36 0.11
CA ALA A 93 3.98 -4.78 -1.26
C ALA A 93 4.62 -6.19 -1.30
N VAL A 94 5.58 -6.48 -0.42
CA VAL A 94 6.16 -7.82 -0.30
C VAL A 94 5.10 -8.85 0.12
N VAL A 95 4.23 -8.51 1.07
CA VAL A 95 3.12 -9.39 1.49
C VAL A 95 2.23 -9.75 0.29
N MET A 96 1.93 -8.80 -0.60
CA MET A 96 1.12 -9.08 -1.81
C MET A 96 1.81 -10.03 -2.76
N VAL A 97 3.12 -9.87 -2.99
CA VAL A 97 3.90 -10.81 -3.84
C VAL A 97 3.87 -12.22 -3.24
N VAL A 98 4.06 -12.33 -1.93
CA VAL A 98 4.03 -13.63 -1.24
C VAL A 98 2.62 -14.24 -1.33
N ALA A 99 1.55 -13.46 -1.13
CA ALA A 99 0.17 -13.93 -1.22
C ALA A 99 -0.15 -14.49 -2.63
N ILE A 100 0.22 -13.77 -3.69
CA ILE A 100 0.04 -14.27 -5.06
C ILE A 100 0.84 -15.57 -5.25
N LYS A 101 2.10 -15.60 -4.83
CA LYS A 101 2.99 -16.76 -5.04
C LYS A 101 2.54 -18.00 -4.29
N SER A 102 2.04 -17.86 -3.06
CA SER A 102 1.70 -19.00 -2.21
C SER A 102 0.26 -19.46 -2.38
N ALA A 103 -0.69 -18.53 -2.46
CA ALA A 103 -2.10 -18.87 -2.45
C ALA A 103 -2.75 -18.95 -3.84
N LYS A 104 -2.25 -18.17 -4.82
CA LYS A 104 -2.92 -17.98 -6.12
C LYS A 104 -2.09 -18.36 -7.33
N TRP A 105 -0.83 -18.77 -7.14
CA TRP A 105 0.06 -19.05 -8.28
C TRP A 105 -0.42 -20.20 -9.15
N GLY A 106 -1.12 -21.18 -8.57
CA GLY A 106 -1.72 -22.30 -9.30
C GLY A 106 -2.84 -21.90 -10.26
N ASP A 107 -3.47 -20.75 -10.04
CA ASP A 107 -4.58 -20.24 -10.84
C ASP A 107 -4.11 -19.28 -11.95
N VAL A 108 -2.80 -18.97 -12.00
CA VAL A 108 -2.22 -18.07 -13.01
C VAL A 108 -1.99 -18.83 -14.31
N ASP A 109 -2.88 -18.64 -15.27
CA ASP A 109 -2.78 -19.18 -16.63
C ASP A 109 -2.38 -18.13 -17.66
N SER A 110 -2.57 -16.85 -17.35
CA SER A 110 -2.29 -15.73 -18.26
C SER A 110 -1.89 -14.47 -17.47
N LEU A 111 -1.36 -13.48 -18.20
CA LEU A 111 -1.10 -12.16 -17.64
C LEU A 111 -2.41 -11.47 -17.22
N GLU A 112 -3.50 -11.70 -17.93
CA GLU A 112 -4.82 -11.17 -17.62
C GLU A 112 -5.29 -11.67 -16.25
N THR A 113 -5.18 -12.98 -15.99
CA THR A 113 -5.52 -13.59 -14.69
C THR A 113 -4.67 -13.00 -13.56
N LEU A 114 -3.35 -12.88 -13.76
CA LEU A 114 -2.45 -12.33 -12.77
C LEU A 114 -2.81 -10.87 -12.41
N LEU A 115 -3.06 -10.04 -13.41
CA LEU A 115 -3.42 -8.63 -13.21
C LEU A 115 -4.86 -8.46 -12.71
N GLY A 116 -5.72 -9.47 -12.88
CA GLY A 116 -7.09 -9.51 -12.37
C GLY A 116 -7.18 -9.77 -10.85
N PHE A 117 -6.11 -10.23 -10.21
CA PHE A 117 -6.11 -10.40 -8.76
C PHE A 117 -6.07 -9.06 -8.04
N GLU A 118 -6.84 -8.93 -6.98
CA GLU A 118 -6.82 -7.73 -6.13
C GLU A 118 -5.43 -7.46 -5.52
N GLU A 119 -4.67 -8.52 -5.21
CA GLU A 119 -3.31 -8.41 -4.70
C GLU A 119 -2.36 -7.73 -5.70
N ALA A 120 -2.54 -7.91 -7.00
CA ALA A 120 -1.75 -7.22 -8.01
C ALA A 120 -2.03 -5.70 -8.00
N THR A 121 -3.29 -5.32 -7.83
CA THR A 121 -3.70 -3.91 -7.67
C THR A 121 -3.15 -3.32 -6.37
N TYR A 122 -3.27 -4.03 -5.24
CA TYR A 122 -2.69 -3.59 -3.97
C TYR A 122 -1.17 -3.49 -4.03
N PHE A 123 -0.50 -4.45 -4.68
CA PHE A 123 0.94 -4.38 -4.91
C PHE A 123 1.35 -3.08 -5.62
N ALA A 124 0.66 -2.74 -6.72
CA ALA A 124 0.94 -1.52 -7.47
C ALA A 124 0.70 -0.26 -6.62
N ALA A 125 -0.38 -0.23 -5.83
CA ALA A 125 -0.68 0.87 -4.93
C ALA A 125 0.38 1.03 -3.82
N PHE A 126 0.81 -0.05 -3.20
CA PHE A 126 1.85 -0.03 -2.17
C PHE A 126 3.22 0.34 -2.73
N LEU A 127 3.58 -0.21 -3.90
CA LEU A 127 4.82 0.15 -4.59
C LEU A 127 4.85 1.64 -4.92
N TRP A 128 3.74 2.18 -5.42
CA TRP A 128 3.61 3.61 -5.67
C TRP A 128 3.78 4.43 -4.39
N LEU A 129 3.13 4.06 -3.27
CA LEU A 129 3.29 4.74 -1.98
C LEU A 129 4.72 4.65 -1.43
N ALA A 130 5.39 3.52 -1.61
CA ALA A 130 6.79 3.35 -1.19
C ALA A 130 7.73 4.28 -1.95
N ILE A 131 7.48 4.50 -3.25
CA ILE A 131 8.29 5.36 -4.12
C ILE A 131 7.89 6.83 -3.95
N ALA A 132 6.61 7.17 -4.12
CA ALA A 132 6.11 8.53 -4.06
C ALA A 132 6.13 9.12 -2.64
N GLY A 133 5.95 8.27 -1.62
CA GLY A 133 5.94 8.68 -0.22
C GLY A 133 4.57 9.18 0.27
N PRO A 134 4.55 9.81 1.45
CA PRO A 134 3.33 10.09 2.20
C PRO A 134 2.45 11.21 1.64
N GLY A 135 3.01 12.09 0.83
CA GLY A 135 2.35 13.32 0.41
C GLY A 135 2.32 14.42 1.49
N ALA A 136 1.76 15.58 1.13
CA ALA A 136 1.79 16.76 1.99
C ALA A 136 0.95 16.62 3.27
N ALA A 137 -0.18 15.91 3.21
CA ALA A 137 -1.07 15.69 4.36
C ALA A 137 -0.69 14.42 5.12
N SER A 138 0.42 14.44 5.87
CA SER A 138 0.97 13.27 6.58
C SER A 138 1.69 13.66 7.86
N LEU A 139 1.79 12.73 8.82
CA LEU A 139 2.62 12.92 10.02
C LEU A 139 4.11 13.00 9.67
N ASP A 140 4.59 12.25 8.66
CA ASP A 140 5.97 12.35 8.17
C ASP A 140 6.31 13.80 7.79
N ARG A 141 5.40 14.50 7.09
CA ARG A 141 5.61 15.89 6.72
C ARG A 141 5.66 16.82 7.92
N LEU A 142 4.82 16.59 8.92
CA LEU A 142 4.84 17.36 10.16
C LEU A 142 6.16 17.17 10.92
N ILE A 143 6.65 15.93 10.99
CA ILE A 143 7.93 15.60 11.64
C ILE A 143 9.09 16.29 10.90
N LEU A 144 9.14 16.18 9.57
CA LEU A 144 10.20 16.82 8.76
C LEU A 144 10.20 18.34 8.92
N ASN A 145 9.03 18.96 8.95
CA ASN A 145 8.91 20.41 9.20
C ASN A 145 9.41 20.80 10.60
N ALA A 146 9.07 20.00 11.62
CA ALA A 146 9.47 20.25 13.00
C ALA A 146 10.97 20.05 13.25
N THR A 147 11.62 19.18 12.47
CA THR A 147 13.05 18.84 12.59
C THR A 147 13.95 19.64 11.64
N GLY A 148 13.39 20.51 10.80
CA GLY A 148 14.15 21.33 9.86
C GLY A 148 14.65 20.59 8.60
N HIS A 149 14.23 19.34 8.36
CA HIS A 149 14.62 18.52 7.20
C HIS A 149 13.64 18.61 6.03
N ALA A 150 12.75 19.61 6.01
CA ALA A 150 11.70 19.73 5.00
C ALA A 150 12.23 20.03 3.58
N GLU A 151 13.43 20.61 3.46
CA GLU A 151 14.02 21.02 2.18
C GLU A 151 14.73 19.87 1.42
N GLU A 152 15.08 18.78 2.09
CA GLU A 152 15.81 17.66 1.48
C GLU A 152 14.90 16.58 0.83
N SER A 153 13.57 16.71 0.92
CA SER A 153 12.61 15.67 0.55
C SER A 153 11.75 15.97 -0.69
N THR A 154 12.11 16.98 -1.49
CA THR A 154 11.41 17.33 -2.74
C THR A 154 12.00 16.68 -3.97
#